data_7dcb71c12407f7334170559e8c8809ee
#
_entry.id   7dcb71c12407f7334170559e8c8809ee
#
_cell.length_a   1.000
_cell.length_b   1.000
_cell.length_c   1.000
_cell.angle_alpha   90.00
_cell.angle_beta   90.00
_cell.angle_gamma   90.00
#
_symmetry.space_group_name_H-M   'P 1'
#
loop_
_entity.id
_entity.type
_entity.pdbx_description
1 polymer ?
#
loop_
_entity_poly.entity_id
_entity_poly.type
_entity_poly.pdbx_seq_one_letter_code
_entity_poly.pdbx_strand_id
1 'polypeptide(L)'
;MWILSLIPSCHREGEVGLSQNDQVGIDSVVSACPDIDSLQSCLRYFERTANELGVILAYKELEVRYREAARFNEAIGCHREGLRLAMQRKDTSEVIQALNNIGTNFRRLGIMDEASNYHYRALSLCERLGDKESYKARKNRTISLSGIGNVYLTLENCEMAD
;
A
#
# COMPACT_ATOMS: atom_id res chain seq x y z
N MET A 1 6.93 5.89 -27.02
CA MET A 1 8.01 6.89 -27.10
C MET A 1 7.57 8.31 -26.72
N TRP A 2 6.50 8.46 -25.90
CA TRP A 2 5.88 9.75 -25.56
C TRP A 2 5.74 10.04 -24.05
N ILE A 3 6.31 9.19 -23.20
CA ILE A 3 6.17 9.30 -21.73
C ILE A 3 7.29 10.15 -21.11
N LEU A 4 8.39 10.38 -21.82
CA LEU A 4 9.47 11.26 -21.39
C LEU A 4 9.15 12.75 -21.51
N SER A 5 8.08 13.13 -22.23
CA SER A 5 7.66 14.51 -22.38
C SER A 5 6.70 15.01 -21.29
N LEU A 6 6.20 14.15 -20.41
CA LEU A 6 5.29 14.49 -19.32
C LEU A 6 5.99 14.65 -17.96
N ILE A 7 7.32 14.53 -17.91
CA ILE A 7 8.14 14.99 -16.79
C ILE A 7 8.71 16.37 -17.23
N PRO A 8 8.02 17.49 -16.94
CA PRO A 8 8.36 18.79 -17.56
C PRO A 8 9.73 19.37 -17.15
N SER A 9 10.44 18.73 -16.24
CA SER A 9 11.69 19.26 -15.68
C SER A 9 12.91 18.34 -15.76
N CYS A 10 12.80 17.13 -16.32
CA CYS A 10 13.94 16.21 -16.38
C CYS A 10 14.73 16.25 -17.70
N HIS A 11 14.41 17.15 -18.64
CA HIS A 11 15.08 17.25 -19.94
C HIS A 11 15.65 18.65 -20.21
N ARG A 12 16.46 19.20 -19.30
CA ARG A 12 17.47 20.20 -19.66
C ARG A 12 18.67 20.10 -18.74
N GLU A 13 19.77 19.61 -19.33
CA GLU A 13 21.14 19.78 -18.90
C GLU A 13 21.53 19.21 -17.51
N GLY A 14 22.15 18.04 -17.53
CA GLY A 14 22.72 17.35 -16.37
C GLY A 14 21.71 16.41 -15.73
N GLU A 15 22.08 15.12 -15.69
CA GLU A 15 21.37 14.10 -14.93
C GLU A 15 21.32 14.48 -13.44
N VAL A 16 20.38 15.35 -13.08
CA VAL A 16 19.96 15.47 -11.69
C VAL A 16 19.02 14.31 -11.44
N GLY A 17 19.59 13.11 -11.30
CA GLY A 17 18.85 11.98 -10.78
C GLY A 17 18.26 12.40 -9.44
N LEU A 18 16.95 12.27 -9.27
CA LEU A 18 16.30 12.48 -7.97
C LEU A 18 17.07 11.66 -6.93
N SER A 19 17.65 12.34 -5.94
CA SER A 19 18.36 11.69 -4.85
C SER A 19 17.41 10.69 -4.18
N GLN A 20 17.92 9.53 -3.78
CA GLN A 20 17.14 8.53 -3.04
C GLN A 20 16.49 9.10 -1.74
N ASN A 21 16.97 10.24 -1.27
CA ASN A 21 16.49 10.92 -0.06
C ASN A 21 15.63 12.16 -0.36
N ASP A 22 15.39 12.49 -1.63
CA ASP A 22 14.55 13.64 -2.00
C ASP A 22 13.07 13.25 -2.01
N GLN A 23 12.51 13.09 -0.82
CA GLN A 23 11.11 12.72 -0.65
C GLN A 23 10.16 13.72 -1.32
N VAL A 24 10.42 15.02 -1.23
CA VAL A 24 9.56 16.08 -1.78
C VAL A 24 9.54 16.04 -3.30
N GLY A 25 10.71 15.88 -3.92
CA GLY A 25 10.82 15.77 -5.37
C GLY A 25 10.16 14.50 -5.91
N ILE A 26 10.38 13.36 -5.22
CA ILE A 26 9.78 12.07 -5.60
C ILE A 26 8.26 12.10 -5.44
N ASP A 27 7.75 12.62 -4.31
CA ASP A 27 6.31 12.81 -4.08
C ASP A 27 5.67 13.68 -5.18
N SER A 28 6.34 14.75 -5.57
CA SER A 28 5.87 15.65 -6.63
C SER A 28 5.75 14.91 -7.97
N VAL A 29 6.75 14.08 -8.30
CA VAL A 29 6.74 13.29 -9.56
C VAL A 29 5.62 12.25 -9.55
N VAL A 30 5.46 11.50 -8.44
CA VAL A 30 4.43 10.48 -8.29
C VAL A 30 3.04 11.10 -8.33
N SER A 31 2.82 12.19 -7.60
CA SER A 31 1.53 12.89 -7.54
C SER A 31 1.14 13.57 -8.85
N ALA A 32 2.12 13.90 -9.70
CA ALA A 32 1.87 14.47 -11.03
C ALA A 32 1.41 13.43 -12.05
N CYS A 33 1.47 12.13 -11.74
CA CYS A 33 1.00 11.08 -12.64
C CYS A 33 -0.53 11.08 -12.71
N PRO A 34 -1.14 11.33 -13.89
CA PRO A 34 -2.59 11.53 -13.99
C PRO A 34 -3.39 10.22 -13.88
N ASP A 35 -2.81 9.10 -14.24
CA ASP A 35 -3.47 7.80 -14.36
C ASP A 35 -2.59 6.61 -13.95
N ILE A 36 -3.19 5.42 -13.92
CA ILE A 36 -2.52 4.17 -13.54
C ILE A 36 -1.35 3.84 -14.47
N ASP A 37 -1.49 4.07 -15.78
CA ASP A 37 -0.45 3.72 -16.75
C ASP A 37 0.79 4.61 -16.59
N SER A 38 0.58 5.88 -16.31
CA SER A 38 1.65 6.83 -15.97
C SER A 38 2.34 6.45 -14.68
N LEU A 39 1.59 6.07 -13.64
CA LEU A 39 2.12 5.60 -12.37
C LEU A 39 2.93 4.30 -12.52
N GLN A 40 2.45 3.35 -13.32
CA GLN A 40 3.21 2.12 -13.62
C GLN A 40 4.52 2.43 -14.36
N SER A 41 4.51 3.43 -15.23
CA SER A 41 5.72 3.85 -15.94
C SER A 41 6.71 4.54 -15.00
N CYS A 42 6.20 5.35 -14.08
CA CYS A 42 6.96 5.96 -13.00
C CYS A 42 7.57 4.90 -12.08
N LEU A 43 6.81 3.89 -11.68
CA LEU A 43 7.29 2.74 -10.91
C LEU A 43 8.46 2.04 -11.60
N ARG A 44 8.29 1.68 -12.89
CA ARG A 44 9.37 1.05 -13.68
C ARG A 44 10.65 1.91 -13.76
N TYR A 45 10.50 3.23 -13.80
CA TYR A 45 11.65 4.14 -13.76
C TYR A 45 12.37 4.04 -12.40
N PHE A 46 11.65 4.10 -11.28
CA PHE A 46 12.25 3.99 -9.95
C PHE A 46 12.89 2.61 -9.69
N GLU A 47 12.28 1.54 -10.19
CA GLU A 47 12.86 0.19 -10.11
C GLU A 47 14.21 0.11 -10.88
N ARG A 48 14.28 0.64 -12.10
CA ARG A 48 15.51 0.66 -12.91
C ARG A 48 16.61 1.52 -12.30
N THR A 49 16.25 2.59 -11.63
CA THR A 49 17.20 3.50 -10.97
C THR A 49 17.52 3.09 -9.54
N ALA A 50 16.97 1.94 -9.07
CA ALA A 50 17.11 1.45 -7.70
C ALA A 50 16.72 2.51 -6.64
N ASN A 51 15.76 3.39 -6.97
CA ASN A 51 15.22 4.37 -6.04
C ASN A 51 14.13 3.74 -5.18
N GLU A 52 14.50 3.19 -4.03
CA GLU A 52 13.59 2.48 -3.14
C GLU A 52 12.43 3.36 -2.65
N LEU A 53 12.70 4.62 -2.32
CA LEU A 53 11.66 5.55 -1.88
C LEU A 53 10.63 5.81 -2.98
N GLY A 54 11.09 6.02 -4.21
CA GLY A 54 10.23 6.19 -5.38
C GLY A 54 9.36 4.96 -5.64
N VAL A 55 9.93 3.76 -5.50
CA VAL A 55 9.18 2.50 -5.61
C VAL A 55 8.07 2.42 -4.56
N ILE A 56 8.38 2.74 -3.30
CA ILE A 56 7.39 2.71 -2.21
C ILE A 56 6.25 3.70 -2.45
N LEU A 57 6.57 4.93 -2.84
CA LEU A 57 5.58 5.98 -3.07
C LEU A 57 4.71 5.66 -4.29
N ALA A 58 5.31 5.15 -5.37
CA ALA A 58 4.56 4.72 -6.55
C ALA A 58 3.59 3.57 -6.24
N TYR A 59 4.00 2.56 -5.45
CA TYR A 59 3.07 1.50 -5.01
C TYR A 59 1.94 2.03 -4.11
N LYS A 60 2.22 2.98 -3.23
CA LYS A 60 1.20 3.61 -2.37
C LYS A 60 0.15 4.35 -3.21
N GLU A 61 0.57 5.10 -4.22
CA GLU A 61 -0.37 5.83 -5.09
C GLU A 61 -1.12 4.87 -6.02
N LEU A 62 -0.45 3.86 -6.60
CA LEU A 62 -1.10 2.81 -7.40
C LEU A 62 -2.19 2.08 -6.61
N GLU A 63 -1.95 1.76 -5.35
CA GLU A 63 -2.94 1.14 -4.47
C GLU A 63 -4.21 1.99 -4.35
N VAL A 64 -4.04 3.29 -4.13
CA VAL A 64 -5.18 4.23 -4.03
C VAL A 64 -5.97 4.23 -5.34
N ARG A 65 -5.31 4.37 -6.48
CA ARG A 65 -5.95 4.39 -7.80
C ARG A 65 -6.65 3.08 -8.13
N TYR A 66 -6.01 1.93 -7.85
CA TYR A 66 -6.64 0.63 -8.06
C TYR A 66 -7.88 0.44 -7.19
N ARG A 67 -7.83 0.87 -5.93
CA ARG A 67 -8.98 0.78 -5.03
C ARG A 67 -10.13 1.70 -5.46
N GLU A 68 -9.84 2.92 -5.91
CA GLU A 68 -10.84 3.85 -6.46
C GLU A 68 -11.50 3.29 -7.72
N ALA A 69 -10.75 2.57 -8.53
CA ALA A 69 -11.24 1.87 -9.72
C ALA A 69 -11.91 0.50 -9.40
N ALA A 70 -12.11 0.16 -8.13
CA ALA A 70 -12.59 -1.15 -7.65
C ALA A 70 -11.74 -2.36 -8.13
N ARG A 71 -10.49 -2.14 -8.51
CA ARG A 71 -9.52 -3.14 -8.94
C ARG A 71 -8.79 -3.70 -7.72
N PHE A 72 -9.51 -4.40 -6.84
CA PHE A 72 -9.01 -4.83 -5.53
C PHE A 72 -7.90 -5.87 -5.62
N ASN A 73 -7.86 -6.72 -6.66
CA ASN A 73 -6.78 -7.68 -6.86
C ASN A 73 -5.44 -6.99 -7.11
N GLU A 74 -5.43 -5.96 -7.94
CA GLU A 74 -4.23 -5.17 -8.22
C GLU A 74 -3.80 -4.34 -6.99
N ALA A 75 -4.76 -3.80 -6.25
CA ALA A 75 -4.49 -3.13 -4.97
C ALA A 75 -3.83 -4.10 -3.97
N ILE A 76 -4.30 -5.35 -3.87
CA ILE A 76 -3.66 -6.41 -3.07
C ILE A 76 -2.22 -6.66 -3.54
N GLY A 77 -1.99 -6.67 -4.85
CA GLY A 77 -0.65 -6.80 -5.43
C GLY A 77 0.30 -5.71 -4.93
N CYS A 78 -0.13 -4.45 -4.98
CA CYS A 78 0.65 -3.32 -4.46
C CYS A 78 0.94 -3.45 -2.95
N HIS A 79 -0.05 -3.85 -2.15
CA HIS A 79 0.14 -4.07 -0.72
C HIS A 79 1.06 -5.24 -0.40
N ARG A 80 1.08 -6.30 -1.21
CA ARG A 80 2.02 -7.42 -1.06
C ARG A 80 3.46 -6.98 -1.29
N GLU A 81 3.71 -6.11 -2.27
CA GLU A 81 5.03 -5.53 -2.47
C GLU A 81 5.41 -4.60 -1.32
N GLY A 82 4.50 -3.76 -0.85
CA GLY A 82 4.70 -2.95 0.35
C GLY A 82 5.02 -3.80 1.58
N LEU A 83 4.32 -4.92 1.77
CA LEU A 83 4.58 -5.89 2.84
C LEU A 83 6.00 -6.48 2.73
N ARG A 84 6.41 -6.90 1.54
CA ARG A 84 7.75 -7.44 1.28
C ARG A 84 8.85 -6.42 1.65
N LEU A 85 8.70 -5.18 1.20
CA LEU A 85 9.64 -4.10 1.49
C LEU A 85 9.68 -3.76 3.00
N ALA A 86 8.52 -3.70 3.66
CA ALA A 86 8.44 -3.46 5.10
C ALA A 86 9.12 -4.58 5.91
N MET A 87 8.96 -5.84 5.48
CA MET A 87 9.63 -6.99 6.12
C MET A 87 11.15 -6.92 5.95
N GLN A 88 11.64 -6.57 4.77
CA GLN A 88 13.08 -6.39 4.53
C GLN A 88 13.69 -5.31 5.43
N ARG A 89 12.98 -4.20 5.62
CA ARG A 89 13.39 -3.10 6.51
C ARG A 89 13.13 -3.37 7.99
N LYS A 90 12.51 -4.51 8.34
CA LYS A 90 12.09 -4.85 9.70
C LYS A 90 11.17 -3.79 10.33
N ASP A 91 10.39 -3.09 9.52
CA ASP A 91 9.40 -2.11 9.99
C ASP A 91 8.08 -2.82 10.32
N THR A 92 7.98 -3.29 11.56
CA THR A 92 6.79 -4.02 12.03
C THR A 92 5.51 -3.20 11.89
N SER A 93 5.57 -1.88 12.02
CA SER A 93 4.39 -1.02 11.90
C SER A 93 3.85 -0.98 10.47
N GLU A 94 4.74 -0.86 9.48
CA GLU A 94 4.36 -0.93 8.06
C GLU A 94 3.89 -2.34 7.66
N VAL A 95 4.51 -3.40 8.23
CA VAL A 95 4.04 -4.78 8.06
C VAL A 95 2.59 -4.92 8.52
N ILE A 96 2.24 -4.45 9.72
CA ILE A 96 0.87 -4.51 10.26
C ILE A 96 -0.09 -3.73 9.35
N GLN A 97 0.30 -2.55 8.91
CA GLN A 97 -0.54 -1.73 8.03
C GLN A 97 -0.80 -2.43 6.68
N ALA A 98 0.22 -3.00 6.07
CA ALA A 98 0.09 -3.73 4.81
C ALA A 98 -0.84 -4.95 4.97
N LEU A 99 -0.70 -5.74 6.05
CA LEU A 99 -1.58 -6.86 6.35
C LEU A 99 -3.05 -6.41 6.49
N ASN A 100 -3.31 -5.33 7.23
CA ASN A 100 -4.66 -4.79 7.39
C ASN A 100 -5.27 -4.33 6.07
N ASN A 101 -4.48 -3.69 5.22
CA ASN A 101 -4.95 -3.23 3.91
C ASN A 101 -5.27 -4.40 2.98
N ILE A 102 -4.44 -5.45 2.97
CA ILE A 102 -4.70 -6.68 2.23
C ILE A 102 -6.01 -7.32 2.72
N GLY A 103 -6.19 -7.48 4.03
CA GLY A 103 -7.43 -8.02 4.61
C GLY A 103 -8.67 -7.21 4.21
N THR A 104 -8.57 -5.89 4.25
CA THR A 104 -9.67 -4.99 3.82
C THR A 104 -10.04 -5.20 2.35
N ASN A 105 -9.06 -5.35 1.46
CA ASN A 105 -9.33 -5.58 0.04
C ASN A 105 -9.92 -6.98 -0.23
N PHE A 106 -9.47 -8.03 0.49
CA PHE A 106 -10.11 -9.35 0.41
C PHE A 106 -11.57 -9.32 0.86
N ARG A 107 -11.89 -8.59 1.94
CA ARG A 107 -13.29 -8.41 2.35
C ARG A 107 -14.13 -7.72 1.26
N ARG A 108 -13.57 -6.72 0.57
CA ARG A 108 -14.26 -6.06 -0.57
C ARG A 108 -14.48 -6.99 -1.76
N LEU A 109 -13.64 -8.00 -1.92
CA LEU A 109 -13.81 -9.08 -2.91
C LEU A 109 -14.80 -10.18 -2.46
N GLY A 110 -15.30 -10.12 -1.22
CA GLY A 110 -16.15 -11.17 -0.67
C GLY A 110 -15.38 -12.41 -0.17
N ILE A 111 -14.05 -12.36 -0.10
CA ILE A 111 -13.19 -13.48 0.31
C ILE A 111 -12.93 -13.35 1.82
N MET A 112 -13.90 -13.79 2.62
CA MET A 112 -13.92 -13.52 4.07
C MET A 112 -12.86 -14.27 4.85
N ASP A 113 -12.54 -15.52 4.46
CA ASP A 113 -11.51 -16.33 5.12
C ASP A 113 -10.12 -15.66 5.02
N GLU A 114 -9.76 -15.20 3.82
CA GLU A 114 -8.51 -14.48 3.61
C GLU A 114 -8.52 -13.14 4.35
N ALA A 115 -9.64 -12.42 4.31
CA ALA A 115 -9.78 -11.15 5.04
C ALA A 115 -9.53 -11.35 6.54
N SER A 116 -10.17 -12.36 7.15
CA SER A 116 -9.96 -12.72 8.55
C SER A 116 -8.51 -13.06 8.84
N ASN A 117 -7.92 -13.95 8.04
CA ASN A 117 -6.54 -14.39 8.22
C ASN A 117 -5.57 -13.21 8.27
N TYR A 118 -5.67 -12.28 7.32
CA TYR A 118 -4.80 -11.12 7.27
C TYR A 118 -4.99 -10.18 8.46
N HIS A 119 -6.23 -9.92 8.89
CA HIS A 119 -6.50 -9.09 10.07
C HIS A 119 -6.03 -9.74 11.38
N TYR A 120 -6.20 -11.05 11.56
CA TYR A 120 -5.67 -11.77 12.72
C TYR A 120 -4.14 -11.77 12.76
N ARG A 121 -3.46 -11.93 11.62
CA ARG A 121 -2.00 -11.80 11.55
C ARG A 121 -1.55 -10.40 11.95
N ALA A 122 -2.23 -9.37 11.49
CA ALA A 122 -1.94 -7.99 11.87
C ALA A 122 -2.14 -7.78 13.39
N LEU A 123 -3.25 -8.28 13.96
CA LEU A 123 -3.54 -8.19 15.38
C LEU A 123 -2.48 -8.91 16.23
N SER A 124 -2.10 -10.12 15.87
CA SER A 124 -1.07 -10.88 16.56
C SER A 124 0.28 -10.14 16.62
N LEU A 125 0.65 -9.43 15.53
CA LEU A 125 1.86 -8.59 15.55
C LEU A 125 1.69 -7.38 16.47
N CYS A 126 0.50 -6.75 16.52
CA CYS A 126 0.23 -5.65 17.46
C CYS A 126 0.39 -6.11 18.92
N GLU A 127 -0.13 -7.30 19.26
CA GLU A 127 -0.04 -7.86 20.62
C GLU A 127 1.40 -8.18 21.02
N ARG A 128 2.22 -8.61 20.09
CA ARG A 128 3.65 -8.89 20.33
C ARG A 128 4.49 -7.64 20.58
N LEU A 129 4.04 -6.47 20.13
CA LEU A 129 4.73 -5.19 20.39
C LEU A 129 4.62 -4.74 21.85
N GLY A 130 3.66 -5.28 22.63
CA GLY A 130 3.49 -5.04 24.07
C GLY A 130 3.13 -3.59 24.44
N ASP A 131 3.31 -3.24 25.72
CA ASP A 131 2.88 -1.94 26.31
C ASP A 131 3.61 -0.71 25.79
N LYS A 132 4.61 -0.86 24.92
CA LYS A 132 5.31 0.27 24.27
C LYS A 132 4.48 0.83 23.09
N GLU A 133 3.18 0.97 23.29
CA GLU A 133 2.25 1.39 22.26
C GLU A 133 2.42 2.87 21.89
N SER A 134 3.10 3.13 20.79
CA SER A 134 3.02 4.40 20.10
C SER A 134 1.58 4.61 19.58
N TYR A 135 1.20 5.88 19.31
CA TYR A 135 -0.08 6.20 18.66
C TYR A 135 -0.32 5.34 17.40
N LYS A 136 0.72 5.10 16.61
CA LYS A 136 0.67 4.29 15.37
C LYS A 136 0.32 2.82 15.68
N ALA A 137 0.88 2.26 16.74
CA ALA A 137 0.59 0.88 17.16
C ALA A 137 -0.86 0.73 17.62
N ARG A 138 -1.36 1.64 18.47
CA ARG A 138 -2.78 1.64 18.90
C ARG A 138 -3.72 1.79 17.72
N LYS A 139 -3.45 2.71 16.79
CA LYS A 139 -4.23 2.89 15.56
C LYS A 139 -4.28 1.59 14.74
N ASN A 140 -3.16 0.95 14.51
CA ASN A 140 -3.08 -0.30 13.75
C ASN A 140 -3.86 -1.43 14.42
N ARG A 141 -3.79 -1.55 15.76
CA ARG A 141 -4.57 -2.53 16.53
C ARG A 141 -6.07 -2.29 16.37
N THR A 142 -6.51 -1.04 16.48
CA THR A 142 -7.93 -0.68 16.26
C THR A 142 -8.39 -1.05 14.86
N ILE A 143 -7.58 -0.80 13.83
CA ILE A 143 -7.88 -1.18 12.45
C ILE A 143 -8.01 -2.69 12.32
N SER A 144 -7.10 -3.48 12.93
CA SER A 144 -7.15 -4.95 12.89
C SER A 144 -8.44 -5.48 13.53
N LEU A 145 -8.79 -4.99 14.73
CA LEU A 145 -10.02 -5.37 15.43
C LEU A 145 -11.28 -4.97 14.66
N SER A 146 -11.30 -3.76 14.13
CA SER A 146 -12.44 -3.29 13.29
C SER A 146 -12.54 -4.12 12.00
N GLY A 147 -11.41 -4.50 11.41
CA GLY A 147 -11.38 -5.37 10.23
C GLY A 147 -12.00 -6.73 10.50
N ILE A 148 -11.63 -7.37 11.62
CA ILE A 148 -12.21 -8.63 12.07
C ILE A 148 -13.73 -8.47 12.30
N GLY A 149 -14.14 -7.45 13.06
CA GLY A 149 -15.56 -7.18 13.31
C GLY A 149 -16.37 -6.99 12.03
N ASN A 150 -15.82 -6.25 11.05
CA ASN A 150 -16.47 -6.05 9.75
C ASN A 150 -16.62 -7.34 8.93
N VAL A 151 -15.67 -8.29 9.05
CA VAL A 151 -15.80 -9.60 8.41
C VAL A 151 -16.97 -10.37 9.00
N TYR A 152 -17.07 -10.45 10.34
CA TYR A 152 -18.17 -11.15 11.01
C TYR A 152 -19.52 -10.52 10.70
N LEU A 153 -19.64 -9.20 10.73
CA LEU A 153 -20.88 -8.50 10.34
C LEU A 153 -21.28 -8.79 8.89
N THR A 154 -20.31 -8.93 7.99
CA THR A 154 -20.61 -9.26 6.60
C THR A 154 -21.11 -10.69 6.47
N LEU A 155 -20.53 -11.65 7.20
CA LEU A 155 -20.98 -13.05 7.21
C LEU A 155 -22.39 -13.19 7.79
N GLU A 156 -22.65 -12.56 8.94
CA GLU A 156 -23.98 -12.56 9.58
C GLU A 156 -25.07 -11.98 8.66
N ASN A 157 -24.77 -10.87 7.96
CA ASN A 157 -25.70 -10.29 7.01
C ASN A 157 -25.96 -11.20 5.79
N CYS A 158 -24.99 -11.99 5.36
CA CYS A 158 -25.19 -12.96 4.29
C CYS A 158 -26.10 -14.12 4.75
N GLU A 159 -25.90 -14.64 5.97
CA GLU A 159 -26.74 -15.72 6.53
C GLU A 159 -28.18 -15.31 6.76
N MET A 160 -28.46 -14.03 7.04
CA MET A 160 -29.82 -13.53 7.21
C MET A 160 -30.55 -13.21 5.89
N ALA A 161 -29.84 -13.18 4.78
CA ALA A 161 -30.38 -12.85 3.46
C ALA A 161 -30.82 -14.08 2.66
N ASP A 162 -30.44 -15.29 3.08
CA ASP A 162 -30.82 -16.60 2.53
C ASP A 162 -32.04 -17.17 3.23
#